data_6b4aa29e7599af588f2ff7315f1eb17f
#
_entry.id   6b4aa29e7599af588f2ff7315f1eb17f
#
_cell.length_a   1.000
_cell.length_b   1.000
_cell.length_c   1.000
_cell.angle_alpha   90.00
_cell.angle_beta   90.00
_cell.angle_gamma   90.00
#
_symmetry.space_group_name_H-M   'P 1'
#
loop_
_entity.id
_entity.type
_entity.pdbx_description
1 polymer ?
#
loop_
_entity_poly.entity_id
_entity_poly.type
_entity_poly.pdbx_seq_one_letter_code
_entity_poly.pdbx_strand_id
1 'polypeptide(L)' 'MGRGEPELKITVKEYDRRTPPKLYVLTRFDSSTGVIDILGKITREEFDQVKVRKRYGAKLPQNYIVPLSKMERL' A
#
# COMPACT_ATOMS: atom_id res chain seq x y z
N MET A 1 12.45 -19.54 0.30
CA MET A 1 12.26 -18.31 0.63
C MET A 1 10.93 -17.77 0.39
N GLY A 2 10.32 -17.46 1.37
CA GLY A 2 9.03 -16.93 1.25
C GLY A 2 9.10 -15.51 0.79
N ARG A 3 8.18 -15.13 -0.02
CA ARG A 3 7.95 -13.79 -0.24
C ARG A 3 6.83 -13.43 0.61
N GLY A 4 6.86 -12.35 1.26
CA GLY A 4 5.72 -11.82 1.95
C GLY A 4 4.60 -11.60 0.97
N GLU A 5 3.38 -11.50 1.44
CA GLU A 5 2.29 -11.12 0.56
C GLU A 5 2.50 -9.68 0.09
N PRO A 6 1.92 -9.31 -1.06
CA PRO A 6 1.98 -7.94 -1.51
C PRO A 6 1.35 -7.01 -0.48
N GLU A 7 1.90 -5.83 -0.36
CA GLU A 7 1.38 -4.87 0.60
C GLU A 7 1.38 -3.47 0.00
N LEU A 8 0.38 -2.69 0.39
CA LEU A 8 0.28 -1.30 0.03
C LEU A 8 1.19 -0.52 0.96
N LYS A 9 2.06 0.32 0.39
CA LYS A 9 3.03 1.08 1.16
C LYS A 9 2.91 2.56 0.80
N ILE A 10 2.65 3.39 1.79
CA ILE A 10 2.51 4.83 1.59
C ILE A 10 3.36 5.52 2.63
N THR A 11 4.22 6.44 2.20
CA THR A 11 5.02 7.19 3.17
C THR A 11 4.12 8.03 4.04
N VAL A 12 4.56 8.26 5.27
CA VAL A 12 3.80 9.10 6.20
C VAL A 12 3.61 10.48 5.60
N LYS A 13 4.62 10.99 4.89
CA LYS A 13 4.53 12.29 4.23
C LYS A 13 3.42 12.33 3.18
N GLU A 14 3.32 11.28 2.36
CA GLU A 14 2.26 11.19 1.37
C GLU A 14 0.90 11.09 2.03
N TYR A 15 0.83 10.32 3.11
CA TYR A 15 -0.42 10.15 3.83
C TYR A 15 -0.94 11.47 4.38
N ASP A 16 -0.02 12.33 4.83
CA ASP A 16 -0.39 13.61 5.45
C ASP A 16 -0.67 14.72 4.44
N ARG A 17 -0.82 14.40 3.16
CA ARG A 17 -1.11 15.41 2.16
C ARG A 17 -2.43 16.10 2.46
N ARG A 18 -2.52 17.36 1.99
CA ARG A 18 -3.68 18.18 2.24
C ARG A 18 -4.98 17.56 1.74
N THR A 19 -4.94 16.92 0.58
CA THR A 19 -6.12 16.28 0.00
C THR A 19 -5.85 14.80 -0.24
N PRO A 20 -5.99 13.99 0.80
CA PRO A 20 -5.75 12.56 0.64
C PRO A 20 -6.83 11.91 -0.23
N PRO A 21 -6.48 10.85 -0.96
CA PRO A 21 -7.47 10.14 -1.75
C PRO A 21 -8.46 9.41 -0.85
N LYS A 22 -9.64 9.14 -1.38
CA LYS A 22 -10.66 8.38 -0.65
C LYS A 22 -10.52 6.89 -0.85
N LEU A 23 -9.72 6.48 -1.84
CA LEU A 23 -9.54 5.09 -2.19
C LEU A 23 -8.08 4.85 -2.58
N TYR A 24 -7.51 3.76 -2.09
CA TYR A 24 -6.18 3.33 -2.49
C TYR A 24 -6.29 2.02 -3.26
N VAL A 25 -5.46 1.88 -4.29
CA VAL A 25 -5.45 0.69 -5.13
C VAL A 25 -4.03 0.15 -5.16
N LEU A 26 -3.89 -1.15 -4.92
CA LEU A 26 -2.59 -1.81 -4.99
C LEU A 26 -2.46 -2.47 -6.36
N THR A 27 -1.42 -2.11 -7.09
CA THR A 27 -1.19 -2.64 -8.42
C THR A 27 0.15 -3.35 -8.49
N ARG A 28 0.31 -4.20 -9.48
CA ARG A 28 1.56 -4.86 -9.79
C ARG A 28 1.86 -4.66 -11.26
N PHE A 29 3.06 -4.19 -11.56
CA PHE A 29 3.50 -3.98 -12.93
C PHE A 29 4.44 -5.10 -13.34
N ASP A 30 4.15 -5.74 -14.48
CA ASP A 30 5.00 -6.75 -15.06
C ASP A 30 5.79 -6.11 -16.19
N SER A 31 7.07 -5.85 -15.96
CA SER A 31 7.90 -5.15 -16.94
C SER A 31 8.17 -5.98 -18.19
N SER A 32 8.03 -7.31 -18.12
CA SER A 32 8.28 -8.15 -19.28
C SER A 32 7.14 -8.10 -20.28
N THR A 33 5.92 -7.86 -19.82
CA THR A 33 4.75 -7.81 -20.69
C THR A 33 4.14 -6.43 -20.80
N GLY A 34 4.51 -5.51 -19.91
CA GLY A 34 3.91 -4.19 -19.86
C GLY A 34 2.53 -4.18 -19.24
N VAL A 35 2.12 -5.27 -18.62
CA VAL A 35 0.78 -5.40 -18.07
C VAL A 35 0.76 -4.88 -16.62
N ILE A 36 -0.31 -4.17 -16.28
CA ILE A 36 -0.54 -3.71 -14.90
C ILE A 36 -1.76 -4.45 -14.37
N ASP A 37 -1.58 -5.17 -13.27
CA ASP A 37 -2.66 -5.88 -12.60
C ASP A 37 -3.10 -5.10 -11.38
N ILE A 38 -4.39 -5.05 -11.14
CA ILE A 38 -4.93 -4.46 -9.92
C ILE A 38 -5.17 -5.59 -8.95
N LEU A 39 -4.43 -5.60 -7.83
CA LEU A 39 -4.48 -6.69 -6.86
C LEU A 39 -5.58 -6.50 -5.83
N GLY A 40 -5.82 -5.27 -5.41
CA GLY A 40 -6.83 -5.01 -4.41
C GLY A 40 -7.07 -3.53 -4.22
N LYS A 41 -8.07 -3.21 -3.42
CA LYS A 41 -8.41 -1.83 -3.11
C LYS A 41 -8.82 -1.71 -1.65
N ILE A 42 -8.74 -0.51 -1.11
CA ILE A 42 -9.13 -0.23 0.26
C ILE A 42 -9.51 1.25 0.35
N THR A 43 -10.60 1.54 1.07
CA THR A 43 -11.00 2.92 1.28
C THR A 43 -10.06 3.58 2.28
N ARG A 44 -9.99 4.91 2.24
CA ARG A 44 -9.19 5.67 3.19
C ARG A 44 -9.61 5.35 4.63
N GLU A 45 -10.90 5.24 4.85
CA GLU A 45 -11.43 4.96 6.16
C GLU A 45 -10.97 3.61 6.69
N GLU A 46 -11.04 2.58 5.84
CA GLU A 46 -10.57 1.26 6.22
C GLU A 46 -9.07 1.22 6.39
N PHE A 47 -8.36 1.94 5.52
CA PHE A 47 -6.92 2.05 5.60
C PHE A 47 -6.50 2.58 6.97
N ASP A 48 -7.19 3.62 7.45
CA ASP A 48 -6.88 4.22 8.74
C ASP A 48 -7.05 3.25 9.89
N GLN A 49 -7.95 2.29 9.75
CA GLN A 49 -8.22 1.32 10.80
C GLN A 49 -7.20 0.19 10.85
N VAL A 50 -6.58 -0.15 9.71
CA VAL A 50 -5.72 -1.32 9.63
C VAL A 50 -4.25 -1.01 9.35
N LYS A 51 -3.92 0.24 9.03
CA LYS A 51 -2.54 0.60 8.68
C LYS A 51 -1.59 0.37 9.84
N VAL A 52 -0.36 -0.01 9.51
CA VAL A 52 0.70 -0.19 10.49
C VAL A 52 1.86 0.70 10.07
N ARG A 53 2.43 1.45 11.01
CA ARG A 53 3.57 2.29 10.74
C ARG A 53 4.85 1.46 10.81
N LYS A 54 5.71 1.60 9.81
CA LYS A 54 6.93 0.83 9.73
C LYS A 54 8.04 1.62 9.06
N ARG A 55 9.26 1.42 9.54
CA ARG A 55 10.46 2.01 8.93
C ARG A 55 11.36 0.87 8.47
N TYR A 56 11.74 0.91 7.21
CA TYR A 56 12.54 -0.17 6.64
C TYR A 56 14.04 0.03 6.84
N GLY A 57 14.49 1.18 7.26
CA GLY A 57 15.88 1.44 7.55
C GLY A 57 16.01 2.70 8.36
N ALA A 58 17.13 2.84 9.09
CA ALA A 58 17.31 3.96 10.03
C ALA A 58 17.23 5.32 9.34
N LYS A 59 17.65 5.38 8.07
CA LYS A 59 17.65 6.64 7.33
C LYS A 59 16.54 6.76 6.34
N LEU A 60 15.64 5.77 6.27
CA LEU A 60 14.52 5.79 5.35
C LEU A 60 13.30 6.40 6.02
N PRO A 61 12.40 7.00 5.25
CA PRO A 61 11.19 7.55 5.82
C PRO A 61 10.29 6.45 6.36
N GLN A 62 9.44 6.82 7.30
CA GLN A 62 8.45 5.89 7.82
C GLN A 62 7.31 5.74 6.82
N ASN A 63 6.71 4.56 6.82
CA ASN A 63 5.62 4.25 5.91
C ASN A 63 4.44 3.70 6.70
N TYR A 64 3.24 3.85 6.13
CA TYR A 64 2.08 3.10 6.56
C TYR A 64 1.92 1.93 5.60
N ILE A 65 1.64 0.76 6.14
CA ILE A 65 1.58 -0.48 5.37
C ILE A 65 0.27 -1.17 5.63
N VAL A 66 -0.35 -1.67 4.57
CA VAL A 66 -1.54 -2.51 4.67
C VAL A 66 -1.31 -3.72 3.76
N PRO A 67 -1.29 -4.94 4.32
CA PRO A 67 -1.12 -6.12 3.49
C PRO A 67 -2.36 -6.39 2.65
N LEU A 68 -2.17 -7.07 1.54
CA LEU A 68 -3.26 -7.37 0.61
C LEU A 68 -4.40 -8.14 1.29
N SER A 69 -4.06 -8.97 2.28
CA SER A 69 -5.08 -9.74 3.00
C SER A 69 -6.06 -8.86 3.76
N LYS A 70 -5.73 -7.59 3.99
CA LYS A 70 -6.62 -6.64 4.66
C LYS A 70 -7.36 -5.75 3.68
N MET A 71 -7.19 -6.00 2.39
CA MET A 71 -7.80 -5.19 1.33
C MET A 71 -8.87 -6.00 0.63
N GLU A 72 -9.76 -5.29 -0.06
CA GLU A 72 -10.75 -5.97 -0.90
C GLU A 72 -10.05 -6.40 -2.19
N ARG A 73 -10.10 -7.67 -2.49
CA ARG A 73 -9.48 -8.17 -3.72
C ARG A 73 -10.41 -7.99 -4.89
N LEU A 74 -9.83 -7.84 -6.06
CA LEU A 74 -10.57 -7.72 -7.30
C LEU A 74 -10.54 -9.02 -8.08
#